data_095e4922ee9308c7c888723c98f5bc07
#
_entry.id   095e4922ee9308c7c888723c98f5bc07
#
_cell.length_a   1.000
_cell.length_b   1.000
_cell.length_c   1.000
_cell.angle_alpha   90.00
_cell.angle_beta   90.00
_cell.angle_gamma   90.00
#
_symmetry.space_group_name_H-M   'P 1'
#
loop_
_entity.id
_entity.type
_entity.pdbx_description
1 polymer ?
#
loop_
_entity_poly.entity_id
_entity_poly.type
_entity_poly.pdbx_seq_one_letter_code
_entity_poly.pdbx_strand_id
1 'polypeptide(L)'
;DFLTFFSGEAGSKYEYRERETIDPSQIKSSMLNFSIWFQYGNPSTTLEKHVYISDEFTGLYKDNFEADSLLVEQFEKDGKWKELVPQSAFPTAAVGNADLATPYSFDMKEYMGKRIAIAICYRGIDNTVAQSKMYFERMRINNVMPSGQEAEYSAGSFGFTPINMKNKWNLKDQTSMTKDREYGTVTNN
;
A
#
# COMPACT_ATOMS: atom_id res chain seq x y z
N ASP A 1 1.55 10.65 10.95
CA ASP A 1 2.27 9.82 9.97
C ASP A 1 1.62 8.44 9.90
N PHE A 2 1.39 7.99 8.67
CA PHE A 2 0.68 6.74 8.40
C PHE A 2 1.51 5.86 7.49
N LEU A 3 1.64 4.60 7.83
CA LEU A 3 2.19 3.59 6.94
C LEU A 3 1.22 2.41 6.88
N THR A 4 0.81 2.05 5.68
CA THR A 4 -0.12 0.93 5.45
C THR A 4 0.62 -0.20 4.77
N PHE A 5 0.45 -1.41 5.29
CA PHE A 5 1.10 -2.60 4.77
C PHE A 5 0.12 -3.53 4.09
N PHE A 6 0.59 -4.07 3.00
CA PHE A 6 0.01 -5.20 2.31
C PHE A 6 1.07 -6.28 2.13
N SER A 7 0.72 -7.53 2.34
CA SER A 7 1.55 -8.66 1.97
C SER A 7 0.77 -9.65 1.11
N GLY A 8 1.39 -10.10 0.05
CA GLY A 8 0.81 -11.04 -0.89
C GLY A 8 1.88 -11.78 -1.68
N GLU A 9 1.48 -12.63 -2.59
CA GLU A 9 2.36 -13.33 -3.50
C GLU A 9 2.13 -12.86 -4.93
N ALA A 10 3.15 -12.26 -5.53
CA ALA A 10 3.10 -11.93 -6.95
C ALA A 10 3.05 -13.23 -7.77
N GLY A 11 2.14 -13.28 -8.73
CA GLY A 11 1.97 -14.45 -9.58
C GLY A 11 1.21 -15.61 -8.95
N SER A 12 0.64 -15.45 -7.75
CA SER A 12 -0.22 -16.48 -7.18
C SER A 12 -1.66 -16.39 -7.70
N LYS A 13 -2.32 -17.54 -7.77
CA LYS A 13 -3.75 -17.63 -8.07
C LYS A 13 -4.50 -17.88 -6.77
N TYR A 14 -5.51 -17.05 -6.50
CA TYR A 14 -6.46 -17.30 -5.41
C TYR A 14 -7.80 -17.72 -5.98
N GLU A 15 -8.12 -19.00 -5.86
CA GLU A 15 -9.49 -19.50 -6.02
C GLU A 15 -10.08 -19.90 -4.68
N TYR A 16 -11.33 -19.53 -4.47
CA TYR A 16 -12.03 -19.70 -3.20
C TYR A 16 -12.29 -21.16 -2.81
N ARG A 17 -12.05 -22.14 -3.67
CA ARG A 17 -12.46 -23.53 -3.47
C ARG A 17 -11.38 -24.61 -3.61
N GLU A 18 -10.31 -24.37 -4.32
CA GLU A 18 -9.18 -25.31 -4.40
C GLU A 18 -7.89 -24.52 -4.60
N ARG A 19 -6.93 -24.72 -3.72
CA ARG A 19 -5.59 -24.18 -3.87
C ARG A 19 -4.84 -25.00 -4.93
N GLU A 20 -5.06 -24.71 -6.16
CA GLU A 20 -4.07 -25.10 -7.17
C GLU A 20 -2.82 -24.21 -6.95
N THR A 21 -1.76 -24.82 -6.49
CA THR A 21 -0.43 -24.22 -6.55
C THR A 21 -0.02 -24.16 -7.99
N ILE A 22 -0.13 -22.99 -8.61
CA ILE A 22 0.39 -22.75 -9.93
C ILE A 22 1.88 -22.49 -9.80
N ASP A 23 2.67 -23.20 -10.60
CA ASP A 23 4.09 -22.91 -10.72
C ASP A 23 4.26 -21.47 -11.24
N PRO A 24 4.85 -20.56 -10.43
CA PRO A 24 5.02 -19.16 -10.83
C PRO A 24 5.77 -18.98 -12.15
N SER A 25 6.64 -19.93 -12.50
CA SER A 25 7.37 -19.92 -13.78
C SER A 25 6.46 -20.05 -15.00
N GLN A 26 5.25 -20.56 -14.82
CA GLN A 26 4.25 -20.71 -15.89
C GLN A 26 3.39 -19.46 -16.08
N ILE A 27 3.46 -18.48 -15.20
CA ILE A 27 2.70 -17.24 -15.34
C ILE A 27 3.32 -16.38 -16.43
N LYS A 28 2.52 -16.00 -17.42
CA LYS A 28 2.95 -15.18 -18.56
C LYS A 28 3.30 -13.75 -18.15
N SER A 29 2.46 -13.15 -17.33
CA SER A 29 2.66 -11.80 -16.79
C SER A 29 1.91 -11.63 -15.48
N SER A 30 2.45 -10.79 -14.61
CA SER A 30 1.83 -10.38 -13.36
C SER A 30 1.96 -8.87 -13.23
N MET A 31 0.84 -8.17 -13.08
CA MET A 31 0.80 -6.70 -13.03
C MET A 31 0.14 -6.24 -11.76
N LEU A 32 0.83 -5.39 -10.99
CA LEU A 32 0.25 -4.64 -9.87
C LEU A 32 -0.36 -3.35 -10.41
N ASN A 33 -1.64 -3.16 -10.17
CA ASN A 33 -2.38 -1.97 -10.59
C ASN A 33 -3.06 -1.32 -9.39
N PHE A 34 -3.06 0.01 -9.35
CA PHE A 34 -3.82 0.81 -8.40
C PHE A 34 -3.99 2.24 -8.90
N SER A 35 -4.80 3.03 -8.20
CA SER A 35 -5.00 4.44 -8.49
C SER A 35 -4.88 5.27 -7.23
N ILE A 36 -4.36 6.50 -7.36
CA ILE A 36 -4.22 7.44 -6.25
C ILE A 36 -4.87 8.77 -6.63
N TRP A 37 -5.59 9.36 -5.69
CA TRP A 37 -6.06 10.73 -5.78
C TRP A 37 -6.09 11.40 -4.39
N PHE A 38 -6.16 12.71 -4.39
CA PHE A 38 -6.21 13.50 -3.17
C PHE A 38 -7.45 14.38 -3.13
N GLN A 39 -7.98 14.57 -1.94
CA GLN A 39 -9.07 15.48 -1.66
C GLN A 39 -8.60 16.56 -0.70
N TYR A 40 -8.97 17.77 -0.97
CA TYR A 40 -8.63 18.98 -0.21
C TYR A 40 -7.12 19.30 -0.19
N GLY A 41 -6.83 20.58 0.12
CA GLY A 41 -5.47 21.05 0.36
C GLY A 41 -4.54 20.97 -0.85
N ASN A 42 -3.26 21.03 -0.57
CA ASN A 42 -2.19 20.90 -1.57
C ASN A 42 -1.28 19.72 -1.22
N PRO A 43 -1.45 18.57 -1.86
CA PRO A 43 -0.68 17.37 -1.53
C PRO A 43 0.82 17.49 -1.82
N SER A 44 1.23 18.45 -2.66
CA SER A 44 2.64 18.63 -3.01
C SER A 44 3.44 19.31 -1.91
N THR A 45 2.80 20.19 -1.14
CA THR A 45 3.49 21.02 -0.14
C THR A 45 3.24 20.58 1.29
N THR A 46 2.21 19.76 1.52
CA THR A 46 1.80 19.38 2.87
C THR A 46 2.11 17.93 3.24
N LEU A 47 2.46 17.12 2.24
CA LEU A 47 2.65 15.68 2.42
C LEU A 47 3.97 15.19 1.83
N GLU A 48 4.64 14.34 2.57
CA GLU A 48 5.58 13.36 2.06
C GLU A 48 4.84 12.03 1.85
N LYS A 49 5.04 11.41 0.69
CA LYS A 49 4.30 10.23 0.29
C LYS A 49 5.11 9.34 -0.64
N HIS A 50 5.05 8.04 -0.39
CA HIS A 50 5.75 7.02 -1.16
C HIS A 50 4.91 5.75 -1.24
N VAL A 51 5.15 4.95 -2.26
CA VAL A 51 4.73 3.56 -2.30
C VAL A 51 5.98 2.71 -2.44
N TYR A 52 6.15 1.77 -1.53
CA TYR A 52 7.29 0.88 -1.49
C TYR A 52 6.86 -0.58 -1.70
N ILE A 53 7.81 -1.38 -2.14
CA ILE A 53 7.69 -2.84 -2.23
C ILE A 53 8.94 -3.51 -1.67
N SER A 54 8.77 -4.69 -1.07
CA SER A 54 9.90 -5.54 -0.68
C SER A 54 9.48 -7.01 -0.69
N ASP A 55 10.39 -7.88 -1.06
CA ASP A 55 10.29 -9.34 -0.93
C ASP A 55 11.07 -9.88 0.29
N GLU A 56 11.70 -8.99 1.05
CA GLU A 56 12.42 -9.32 2.27
C GLU A 56 11.60 -9.08 3.55
N PHE A 57 10.53 -8.28 3.47
CA PHE A 57 9.73 -7.96 4.65
C PHE A 57 8.86 -9.14 5.07
N THR A 58 9.14 -9.69 6.25
CA THR A 58 8.51 -10.93 6.72
C THR A 58 7.10 -10.75 7.30
N GLY A 59 6.68 -9.50 7.53
CA GLY A 59 5.35 -9.15 8.03
C GLY A 59 5.38 -8.50 9.40
N LEU A 60 4.21 -8.12 9.88
CA LEU A 60 3.97 -7.46 11.17
C LEU A 60 3.57 -8.48 12.22
N TYR A 61 3.85 -8.18 13.49
CA TYR A 61 3.34 -8.94 14.65
C TYR A 61 1.82 -8.77 14.82
N LYS A 62 1.32 -7.54 14.53
CA LYS A 62 -0.10 -7.13 14.60
C LYS A 62 -0.73 -7.07 16.01
N ASP A 63 -0.03 -7.50 17.01
CA ASP A 63 -0.42 -7.48 18.42
C ASP A 63 0.38 -6.48 19.26
N ASN A 64 1.46 -5.95 18.69
CA ASN A 64 2.36 -5.01 19.35
C ASN A 64 2.73 -3.86 18.41
N PHE A 65 2.02 -2.75 18.56
CA PHE A 65 2.22 -1.55 17.74
C PHE A 65 3.66 -1.00 17.81
N GLU A 66 4.25 -0.95 19.01
CA GLU A 66 5.62 -0.41 19.15
C GLU A 66 6.64 -1.29 18.44
N ALA A 67 6.52 -2.60 18.60
CA ALA A 67 7.39 -3.54 17.90
C ALA A 67 7.23 -3.43 16.38
N ASP A 68 6.01 -3.31 15.89
CA ASP A 68 5.72 -3.13 14.46
C ASP A 68 6.28 -1.81 13.93
N SER A 69 6.12 -0.72 14.67
CA SER A 69 6.67 0.59 14.29
C SER A 69 8.19 0.57 14.21
N LEU A 70 8.85 -0.02 15.20
CA LEU A 70 10.31 -0.16 15.23
C LEU A 70 10.82 -1.07 14.12
N LEU A 71 10.13 -2.17 13.84
CA LEU A 71 10.46 -3.10 12.76
C LEU A 71 10.44 -2.38 11.40
N VAL A 72 9.39 -1.61 11.13
CA VAL A 72 9.23 -0.86 9.89
C VAL A 72 10.29 0.24 9.78
N GLU A 73 10.54 0.98 10.85
CA GLU A 73 11.54 2.03 10.89
C GLU A 73 12.95 1.47 10.66
N GLN A 74 13.26 0.33 11.26
CA GLN A 74 14.55 -0.33 11.05
C GLN A 74 14.70 -0.81 9.61
N PHE A 75 13.65 -1.40 9.05
CA PHE A 75 13.64 -1.89 7.68
C PHE A 75 13.81 -0.76 6.66
N GLU A 76 13.24 0.41 6.94
CA GLU A 76 13.44 1.63 6.15
C GLU A 76 14.90 2.11 6.26
N LYS A 77 15.47 2.17 7.46
CA LYS A 77 16.87 2.56 7.69
C LYS A 77 17.88 1.62 7.01
N ASP A 78 17.55 0.35 6.94
CA ASP A 78 18.38 -0.66 6.28
C ASP A 78 18.32 -0.57 4.74
N GLY A 79 17.49 0.31 4.18
CA GLY A 79 17.34 0.51 2.74
C GLY A 79 16.71 -0.66 2.00
N LYS A 80 15.92 -1.48 2.68
CA LYS A 80 15.31 -2.71 2.14
C LYS A 80 13.99 -2.50 1.43
N TRP A 81 13.47 -1.28 1.46
CA TRP A 81 12.32 -0.89 0.67
C TRP A 81 12.76 -0.43 -0.71
N LYS A 82 12.21 -1.03 -1.76
CA LYS A 82 12.32 -0.53 -3.12
C LYS A 82 11.16 0.41 -3.38
N GLU A 83 11.45 1.62 -3.83
CA GLU A 83 10.43 2.61 -4.12
C GLU A 83 9.76 2.33 -5.46
N LEU A 84 8.43 2.13 -5.44
CA LEU A 84 7.59 1.98 -6.64
C LEU A 84 7.10 3.34 -7.14
N VAL A 85 6.60 4.18 -6.22
CA VAL A 85 6.11 5.52 -6.55
C VAL A 85 6.84 6.52 -5.69
N PRO A 86 7.80 7.25 -6.27
CA PRO A 86 8.51 8.33 -5.57
C PRO A 86 7.61 9.55 -5.40
N GLN A 87 7.95 10.41 -4.45
CA GLN A 87 7.26 11.67 -4.15
C GLN A 87 6.90 12.47 -5.42
N SER A 88 7.81 12.54 -6.38
CA SER A 88 7.64 13.29 -7.63
C SER A 88 6.64 12.71 -8.62
N ALA A 89 6.29 11.44 -8.46
CA ALA A 89 5.36 10.74 -9.34
C ALA A 89 3.91 10.76 -8.83
N PHE A 90 3.66 11.30 -7.64
CA PHE A 90 2.31 11.47 -7.13
C PHE A 90 1.57 12.64 -7.77
N PRO A 91 0.23 12.63 -7.79
CA PRO A 91 -0.56 13.79 -8.17
C PRO A 91 -0.19 15.02 -7.34
N THR A 92 -0.04 16.16 -8.00
CA THR A 92 0.39 17.41 -7.36
C THR A 92 -0.78 18.26 -6.87
N ALA A 93 -1.99 17.96 -7.30
CA ALA A 93 -3.21 18.69 -6.94
C ALA A 93 -4.28 17.74 -6.37
N ALA A 94 -5.11 18.28 -5.49
CA ALA A 94 -6.33 17.62 -5.07
C ALA A 94 -7.36 17.65 -6.20
N VAL A 95 -8.12 16.57 -6.34
CA VAL A 95 -9.19 16.43 -7.33
C VAL A 95 -10.52 16.12 -6.63
N GLY A 96 -11.64 16.35 -7.32
CA GLY A 96 -12.95 16.27 -6.69
C GLY A 96 -13.50 14.86 -6.48
N ASN A 97 -13.00 13.88 -7.23
CA ASN A 97 -13.55 12.54 -7.24
C ASN A 97 -12.56 11.50 -7.79
N ALA A 98 -12.91 10.23 -7.63
CA ALA A 98 -12.13 9.07 -8.05
C ALA A 98 -11.96 8.92 -9.58
N ASP A 99 -12.80 9.54 -10.39
CA ASP A 99 -12.70 9.45 -11.86
C ASP A 99 -11.46 10.16 -12.39
N LEU A 100 -10.92 11.07 -11.58
CA LEU A 100 -9.69 11.81 -11.86
C LEU A 100 -8.45 11.20 -11.18
N ALA A 101 -8.58 10.00 -10.62
CA ALA A 101 -7.46 9.32 -9.98
C ALA A 101 -6.36 8.99 -10.98
N THR A 102 -5.12 9.18 -10.55
CA THR A 102 -3.94 8.81 -11.34
C THR A 102 -3.70 7.32 -11.25
N PRO A 103 -3.71 6.59 -12.38
CA PRO A 103 -3.45 5.16 -12.39
C PRO A 103 -1.95 4.85 -12.37
N TYR A 104 -1.61 3.74 -11.73
CA TYR A 104 -0.26 3.17 -11.69
C TYR A 104 -0.33 1.70 -12.09
N SER A 105 0.70 1.25 -12.79
CA SER A 105 0.84 -0.14 -13.23
C SER A 105 2.30 -0.55 -13.20
N PHE A 106 2.61 -1.70 -12.55
CA PHE A 106 3.97 -2.20 -12.39
C PHE A 106 4.05 -3.67 -12.79
N ASP A 107 5.07 -4.02 -13.57
CA ASP A 107 5.40 -5.40 -13.87
C ASP A 107 5.98 -6.07 -12.61
N MET A 108 5.36 -7.17 -12.20
CA MET A 108 5.72 -7.94 -11.02
C MET A 108 6.62 -9.16 -11.36
N LYS A 109 7.20 -9.19 -12.55
CA LYS A 109 7.99 -10.33 -13.04
C LYS A 109 9.12 -10.71 -12.06
N GLU A 110 9.82 -9.74 -11.50
CA GLU A 110 10.92 -9.98 -10.55
C GLU A 110 10.46 -10.54 -9.20
N TYR A 111 9.17 -10.45 -8.91
CA TYR A 111 8.55 -10.89 -7.65
C TYR A 111 7.74 -12.19 -7.80
N MET A 112 7.67 -12.77 -9.01
CA MET A 112 6.92 -14.01 -9.21
C MET A 112 7.47 -15.13 -8.32
N GLY A 113 6.55 -15.83 -7.64
CA GLY A 113 6.89 -16.88 -6.68
C GLY A 113 7.42 -16.40 -5.34
N LYS A 114 7.51 -15.09 -5.14
CA LYS A 114 7.97 -14.50 -3.88
C LYS A 114 6.80 -13.93 -3.09
N ARG A 115 6.92 -14.01 -1.78
CA ARG A 115 6.08 -13.21 -0.89
C ARG A 115 6.54 -11.76 -0.93
N ILE A 116 5.61 -10.84 -1.14
CA ILE A 116 5.88 -9.41 -1.18
C ILE A 116 5.13 -8.66 -0.08
N ALA A 117 5.70 -7.54 0.34
CA ALA A 117 5.02 -6.52 1.13
C ALA A 117 4.97 -5.21 0.34
N ILE A 118 3.84 -4.54 0.38
CA ILE A 118 3.66 -3.20 -0.17
C ILE A 118 3.38 -2.25 1.00
N ALA A 119 4.13 -1.16 1.06
CA ALA A 119 3.96 -0.13 2.06
C ALA A 119 3.53 1.18 1.40
N ILE A 120 2.47 1.78 1.91
CA ILE A 120 2.00 3.10 1.50
C ILE A 120 2.35 4.06 2.61
N CYS A 121 3.27 4.98 2.33
CA CYS A 121 3.70 6.02 3.26
C CYS A 121 2.90 7.30 3.02
N TYR A 122 2.34 7.83 4.10
CA TYR A 122 1.70 9.13 4.15
C TYR A 122 2.22 9.86 5.39
N ARG A 123 2.93 10.96 5.20
CA ARG A 123 3.52 11.75 6.27
C ARG A 123 3.18 13.22 6.10
N GLY A 124 2.49 13.80 7.06
CA GLY A 124 2.29 15.25 7.12
C GLY A 124 3.61 15.96 7.43
N ILE A 125 3.96 16.96 6.64
CA ILE A 125 5.18 17.77 6.81
C ILE A 125 4.90 19.19 7.26
N ASP A 126 3.65 19.63 7.18
CA ASP A 126 3.21 20.93 7.65
C ASP A 126 1.92 20.77 8.48
N ASN A 127 1.96 21.18 9.73
CA ASN A 127 0.83 21.11 10.65
C ASN A 127 0.07 22.44 10.80
N THR A 128 0.46 23.47 10.06
CA THR A 128 -0.17 24.80 10.08
C THR A 128 -1.36 24.90 9.15
N VAL A 129 -1.46 24.00 8.17
CA VAL A 129 -2.51 23.95 7.16
C VAL A 129 -3.21 22.60 7.14
N ALA A 130 -4.40 22.56 6.57
CA ALA A 130 -5.12 21.30 6.38
C ALA A 130 -4.36 20.39 5.41
N GLN A 131 -4.12 19.17 5.84
CA GLN A 131 -3.49 18.15 5.01
C GLN A 131 -4.48 17.52 4.03
N SER A 132 -3.99 17.16 2.86
CA SER A 132 -4.80 16.48 1.86
C SER A 132 -5.15 15.08 2.32
N LYS A 133 -6.38 14.66 2.10
CA LYS A 133 -6.80 13.28 2.27
C LYS A 133 -6.37 12.47 1.06
N MET A 134 -5.59 11.43 1.27
CA MET A 134 -5.15 10.52 0.22
C MET A 134 -6.12 9.35 0.11
N TYR A 135 -6.53 9.07 -1.12
CA TYR A 135 -7.29 7.88 -1.48
C TYR A 135 -6.42 6.96 -2.32
N PHE A 136 -6.44 5.71 -1.94
CA PHE A 136 -5.73 4.63 -2.61
C PHE A 136 -6.77 3.59 -3.02
N GLU A 137 -6.94 3.38 -4.30
CA GLU A 137 -8.10 2.65 -4.83
C GLU A 137 -7.70 1.63 -5.88
N ARG A 138 -8.59 0.66 -6.08
CA ARG A 138 -8.52 -0.32 -7.17
C ARG A 138 -7.22 -1.13 -7.20
N MET A 139 -6.62 -1.36 -6.02
CA MET A 139 -5.43 -2.17 -5.94
C MET A 139 -5.75 -3.62 -6.30
N ARG A 140 -4.96 -4.17 -7.22
CA ARG A 140 -5.08 -5.55 -7.66
C ARG A 140 -3.78 -6.05 -8.27
N ILE A 141 -3.55 -7.35 -8.18
CA ILE A 141 -2.55 -8.05 -8.99
C ILE A 141 -3.29 -8.89 -10.01
N ASN A 142 -3.01 -8.66 -11.29
CA ASN A 142 -3.55 -9.42 -12.40
C ASN A 142 -2.48 -10.36 -12.93
N ASN A 143 -2.75 -11.66 -12.88
CA ASN A 143 -1.90 -12.70 -13.41
C ASN A 143 -2.49 -13.25 -14.71
N VAL A 144 -1.68 -13.33 -15.77
CA VAL A 144 -2.08 -13.95 -17.03
C VAL A 144 -1.46 -15.33 -17.10
N MET A 145 -2.28 -16.35 -17.17
CA MET A 145 -1.89 -17.75 -17.24
C MET A 145 -1.37 -18.11 -18.63
N PRO A 146 -0.63 -19.25 -18.80
CA PRO A 146 -0.20 -19.73 -20.13
C PRO A 146 -1.36 -19.95 -21.10
N SER A 147 -2.52 -20.34 -20.58
CA SER A 147 -3.76 -20.49 -21.36
C SER A 147 -4.35 -19.17 -21.86
N GLY A 148 -3.86 -18.03 -21.36
CA GLY A 148 -4.45 -16.71 -21.57
C GLY A 148 -5.56 -16.37 -20.58
N GLN A 149 -5.91 -17.26 -19.65
CA GLN A 149 -6.85 -16.98 -18.59
C GLN A 149 -6.24 -15.96 -17.61
N GLU A 150 -7.04 -15.00 -17.18
CA GLU A 150 -6.65 -14.02 -16.17
C GLU A 150 -7.11 -14.46 -14.78
N ALA A 151 -6.23 -14.27 -13.80
CA ALA A 151 -6.53 -14.44 -12.39
C ALA A 151 -6.23 -13.14 -11.66
N GLU A 152 -7.20 -12.60 -10.92
CA GLU A 152 -7.09 -11.35 -10.19
C GLU A 152 -7.01 -11.63 -8.69
N TYR A 153 -6.02 -10.99 -8.05
CA TYR A 153 -5.93 -10.84 -6.61
C TYR A 153 -6.41 -9.43 -6.24
N SER A 154 -7.62 -9.33 -5.73
CA SER A 154 -8.29 -8.04 -5.53
C SER A 154 -8.02 -7.43 -4.15
N ALA A 155 -8.35 -6.16 -4.03
CA ALA A 155 -8.14 -5.35 -2.83
C ALA A 155 -8.68 -5.96 -1.54
N GLY A 156 -9.83 -6.61 -1.56
CA GLY A 156 -10.41 -7.26 -0.38
C GLY A 156 -9.57 -8.40 0.22
N SER A 157 -8.63 -8.93 -0.55
CA SER A 157 -7.71 -9.99 -0.12
C SER A 157 -6.41 -9.46 0.48
N PHE A 158 -6.12 -8.18 0.40
CA PHE A 158 -4.81 -7.62 0.74
C PHE A 158 -4.54 -7.46 2.23
N GLY A 159 -5.56 -7.32 3.06
CA GLY A 159 -5.39 -7.27 4.50
C GLY A 159 -4.45 -6.16 4.99
N PHE A 160 -4.62 -4.95 4.49
CA PHE A 160 -3.83 -3.80 4.92
C PHE A 160 -3.91 -3.59 6.43
N THR A 161 -2.75 -3.32 7.04
CA THR A 161 -2.63 -2.96 8.44
C THR A 161 -2.08 -1.54 8.53
N PRO A 162 -2.87 -0.54 8.95
CA PRO A 162 -2.38 0.82 9.13
C PRO A 162 -1.52 0.91 10.39
N ILE A 163 -0.40 1.62 10.29
CA ILE A 163 0.54 1.86 11.38
C ILE A 163 0.79 3.36 11.51
N ASN A 164 0.58 3.90 12.70
CA ASN A 164 1.00 5.24 13.05
C ASN A 164 2.45 5.25 13.48
N MET A 165 3.32 5.80 12.64
CA MET A 165 4.75 5.82 12.92
C MET A 165 5.16 6.88 13.93
N LYS A 166 4.55 8.08 13.85
CA LYS A 166 4.86 9.23 14.71
C LYS A 166 3.59 10.00 15.07
N ASN A 167 3.64 10.70 16.19
CA ASN A 167 2.57 11.63 16.60
C ASN A 167 1.16 11.00 16.66
N LYS A 168 1.08 9.71 16.94
CA LYS A 168 -0.20 8.98 16.93
C LYS A 168 -1.28 9.57 17.85
N TRP A 169 -0.88 10.36 18.84
CA TRP A 169 -1.78 11.02 19.79
C TRP A 169 -2.04 12.49 19.49
N ASN A 170 -1.35 13.06 18.51
CA ASN A 170 -1.46 14.47 18.13
C ASN A 170 -2.30 14.67 16.87
N LEU A 171 -3.37 13.90 16.73
CA LEU A 171 -4.30 14.01 15.62
C LEU A 171 -5.43 14.95 15.99
N LYS A 172 -5.70 15.95 15.16
CA LYS A 172 -6.84 16.88 15.37
C LYS A 172 -8.18 16.17 15.22
N ASP A 173 -8.27 15.27 14.26
CA ASP A 173 -9.42 14.42 14.03
C ASP A 173 -9.06 12.99 14.42
N GLN A 174 -9.67 12.54 15.51
CA GLN A 174 -9.46 11.19 16.04
C GLN A 174 -10.63 10.25 15.70
N THR A 175 -11.53 10.65 14.82
CA THR A 175 -12.68 9.83 14.44
C THR A 175 -12.28 8.51 13.78
N SER A 176 -11.20 8.54 13.01
CA SER A 176 -10.62 7.36 12.38
C SER A 176 -9.49 6.71 13.18
N MET A 177 -8.89 7.45 14.12
CA MET A 177 -7.73 7.03 14.91
C MET A 177 -7.85 7.52 16.34
N THR A 178 -8.41 6.71 17.21
CA THR A 178 -8.47 7.01 18.64
C THR A 178 -7.19 6.55 19.34
N LYS A 179 -6.94 7.08 20.54
CA LYS A 179 -5.83 6.61 21.37
C LYS A 179 -5.89 5.11 21.69
N ASP A 180 -7.07 4.53 21.61
CA ASP A 180 -7.31 3.11 21.87
C ASP A 180 -7.09 2.24 20.62
N ARG A 181 -6.81 2.88 19.47
CA ARG A 181 -6.49 2.23 18.21
C ARG A 181 -5.08 2.60 17.82
N GLU A 182 -4.19 1.69 17.99
CA GLU A 182 -2.80 1.83 17.53
C GLU A 182 -2.69 1.70 16.01
N TYR A 183 -3.67 1.03 15.42
CA TYR A 183 -3.83 0.89 13.97
C TYR A 183 -5.04 1.69 13.52
N GLY A 184 -4.87 2.50 12.50
CA GLY A 184 -5.95 3.29 11.91
C GLY A 184 -6.84 2.46 11.00
N THR A 185 -7.81 3.14 10.38
CA THR A 185 -8.71 2.53 9.41
C THR A 185 -8.28 2.96 8.00
N VAL A 186 -8.02 2.01 7.13
CA VAL A 186 -7.90 2.24 5.70
C VAL A 186 -9.20 1.79 5.06
N THR A 187 -9.88 2.73 4.40
CA THR A 187 -11.05 2.40 3.60
C THR A 187 -10.55 2.04 2.20
N ASN A 188 -10.75 0.81 1.84
CA ASN A 188 -10.45 0.27 0.53
C ASN A 188 -11.76 0.23 -0.25
N ASN A 189 -11.90 1.01 -1.31
CA ASN A 189 -13.04 1.01 -2.22
C ASN A 189 -12.64 0.39 -3.55
#